data_6a80663796015b585376d0a5fa1c93ca
#
_entry.id   6a80663796015b585376d0a5fa1c93ca
#
_cell.length_a   1.000
_cell.length_b   1.000
_cell.length_c   1.000
_cell.angle_alpha   90.00
_cell.angle_beta   90.00
_cell.angle_gamma   90.00
#
_symmetry.space_group_name_H-M   'P 1'
#
loop_
_entity.id
_entity.type
_entity.pdbx_description
1 polymer ?
#
loop_
_entity_poly.entity_id
_entity_poly.type
_entity_poly.pdbx_seq_one_letter_code
_entity_poly.pdbx_strand_id
1 'polypeptide(L)'
;MLRNPLMFDLNLGIKLGRKLKKSLTLGMAAVTLCTAILASCTKAEPPLRVGANVWPGYETLYLARSLGYYNNTPIRLVDYPSGTEEVRAYRNGEIEAAGISIDQALVLAATNPDVIIVVVMDFSNGGDVILGKPEIQNVQGLKNRPVGVESSALGAFIITRALEQKGMSPQDIKIVSLGVSEHERAFKQGTVDAVVTFGSARTKLLAAGAKLLFESSQIPGEIVDVLIVRNEVIEKQPKALQALVDGRFRALDYLTKNPQDAAIKIAPRTGVTPEQFLESLKGLRSPDLPENQKLLAKTDPSLLNGVKRLSQVMLDNKLLPKAVDTAPLLDDRLVRNVKL
;
A
#
# COMPACT_ATOMS: atom_id res chain seq x y z
N MET A 1 1.95 -56.50 -90.74
CA MET A 1 1.06 -56.95 -89.70
C MET A 1 1.44 -56.27 -88.40
N LEU A 2 0.67 -55.33 -87.99
CA LEU A 2 -0.21 -55.31 -86.78
C LEU A 2 0.62 -55.15 -85.49
N ARG A 3 0.38 -54.25 -84.61
CA ARG A 3 -0.84 -53.68 -84.06
C ARG A 3 -0.52 -52.48 -83.19
N ASN A 4 -1.38 -51.55 -83.21
CA ASN A 4 -1.67 -50.42 -82.41
C ASN A 4 -1.79 -50.63 -80.88
N PRO A 5 -2.22 -49.61 -80.16
CA PRO A 5 -1.56 -48.49 -79.50
C PRO A 5 -2.01 -48.40 -78.06
N LEU A 6 -1.27 -47.70 -77.25
CA LEU A 6 -1.63 -47.37 -75.89
C LEU A 6 -2.30 -45.98 -75.87
N MET A 7 -3.61 -45.97 -75.77
CA MET A 7 -4.36 -44.78 -75.28
C MET A 7 -4.10 -44.60 -73.82
N PHE A 8 -3.32 -43.54 -73.47
CA PHE A 8 -3.22 -43.12 -72.10
C PHE A 8 -4.48 -42.26 -71.74
N ASP A 9 -5.19 -42.69 -70.72
CA ASP A 9 -6.42 -42.09 -70.25
C ASP A 9 -6.12 -40.74 -69.53
N LEU A 10 -6.29 -39.66 -70.30
CA LEU A 10 -6.09 -38.28 -69.82
C LEU A 10 -7.05 -37.90 -68.66
N ASN A 11 -8.13 -38.65 -68.42
CA ASN A 11 -9.10 -38.35 -67.39
C ASN A 11 -8.65 -38.71 -65.97
N LEU A 12 -7.70 -39.64 -65.84
CA LEU A 12 -7.21 -40.06 -64.52
C LEU A 12 -6.29 -38.99 -63.87
N GLY A 13 -5.48 -38.31 -64.68
CA GLY A 13 -4.59 -37.23 -64.23
C GLY A 13 -5.30 -36.00 -63.69
N ILE A 14 -6.45 -35.65 -64.33
CA ILE A 14 -7.23 -34.44 -63.91
C ILE A 14 -7.96 -34.67 -62.58
N LYS A 15 -8.47 -35.91 -62.33
CA LYS A 15 -9.11 -36.24 -61.05
C LYS A 15 -8.14 -36.29 -59.87
N LEU A 16 -6.89 -36.77 -60.10
CA LEU A 16 -5.87 -36.82 -59.06
C LEU A 16 -5.34 -35.45 -58.70
N GLY A 17 -5.15 -34.56 -59.66
CA GLY A 17 -4.70 -33.20 -59.43
C GLY A 17 -5.72 -32.35 -58.65
N ARG A 18 -7.06 -32.55 -58.89
CA ARG A 18 -8.12 -31.86 -58.13
C ARG A 18 -8.25 -32.35 -56.68
N LYS A 19 -8.03 -33.66 -56.40
CA LYS A 19 -8.01 -34.17 -55.03
C LYS A 19 -6.78 -33.69 -54.25
N LEU A 20 -5.62 -33.64 -54.89
CA LEU A 20 -4.40 -33.13 -54.26
C LEU A 20 -4.48 -31.60 -53.93
N LYS A 21 -5.05 -30.79 -54.84
CA LYS A 21 -5.24 -29.34 -54.57
C LYS A 21 -6.26 -29.08 -53.43
N LYS A 22 -7.37 -29.88 -53.36
CA LYS A 22 -8.33 -29.77 -52.26
C LYS A 22 -7.73 -30.20 -50.91
N SER A 23 -6.90 -31.22 -50.88
CA SER A 23 -6.21 -31.71 -49.68
C SER A 23 -5.16 -30.70 -49.19
N LEU A 24 -4.43 -30.05 -50.10
CA LEU A 24 -3.42 -29.05 -49.76
C LEU A 24 -4.08 -27.75 -49.22
N THR A 25 -5.20 -27.28 -49.81
CA THR A 25 -5.96 -26.11 -49.31
C THR A 25 -6.62 -26.37 -47.96
N LEU A 26 -7.12 -27.58 -47.70
CA LEU A 26 -7.67 -27.95 -46.40
C LEU A 26 -6.57 -28.03 -45.31
N GLY A 27 -5.40 -28.57 -45.65
CA GLY A 27 -4.23 -28.61 -44.77
C GLY A 27 -3.71 -27.24 -44.40
N MET A 28 -3.61 -26.28 -45.37
CA MET A 28 -3.21 -24.90 -45.12
C MET A 28 -4.25 -24.14 -44.27
N ALA A 29 -5.55 -24.33 -44.48
CA ALA A 29 -6.60 -23.73 -43.67
C ALA A 29 -6.58 -24.24 -42.22
N ALA A 30 -6.34 -25.52 -42.00
CA ALA A 30 -6.21 -26.14 -40.68
C ALA A 30 -4.97 -25.62 -39.92
N VAL A 31 -3.82 -25.46 -40.56
CA VAL A 31 -2.59 -24.92 -39.99
C VAL A 31 -2.76 -23.45 -39.63
N THR A 32 -3.44 -22.67 -40.48
CA THR A 32 -3.70 -21.22 -40.20
C THR A 32 -4.68 -21.06 -39.03
N LEU A 33 -5.68 -21.93 -38.88
CA LEU A 33 -6.61 -21.91 -37.75
C LEU A 33 -5.95 -22.32 -36.44
N CYS A 34 -5.03 -23.35 -36.47
CA CYS A 34 -4.26 -23.75 -35.30
C CYS A 34 -3.26 -22.64 -34.83
N THR A 35 -2.62 -21.94 -35.77
CA THR A 35 -1.73 -20.81 -35.41
C THR A 35 -2.50 -19.63 -34.87
N ALA A 36 -3.72 -19.36 -35.33
CA ALA A 36 -4.59 -18.30 -34.79
C ALA A 36 -5.06 -18.63 -33.34
N ILE A 37 -5.30 -19.89 -33.03
CA ILE A 37 -5.70 -20.33 -31.67
C ILE A 37 -4.48 -20.29 -30.70
N LEU A 38 -3.28 -20.57 -31.16
CA LEU A 38 -2.06 -20.52 -30.34
C LEU A 38 -1.62 -19.05 -30.04
N ALA A 39 -1.96 -18.11 -30.90
CA ALA A 39 -1.69 -16.69 -30.67
C ALA A 39 -2.67 -16.03 -29.68
N SER A 40 -3.76 -16.71 -29.29
CA SER A 40 -4.80 -16.16 -28.40
C SER A 40 -4.60 -16.50 -26.92
N CYS A 41 -3.56 -17.25 -26.54
CA CYS A 41 -3.16 -17.44 -25.16
C CYS A 41 -2.24 -16.29 -24.70
N THR A 42 -2.73 -15.04 -24.70
CA THR A 42 -2.13 -14.02 -23.89
C THR A 42 -2.29 -14.42 -22.42
N LYS A 43 -1.19 -14.85 -21.82
CA LYS A 43 -1.14 -15.16 -20.39
C LYS A 43 -1.69 -13.93 -19.66
N ALA A 44 -2.80 -14.08 -18.95
CA ALA A 44 -3.36 -12.97 -18.19
C ALA A 44 -2.26 -12.38 -17.28
N GLU A 45 -2.09 -11.07 -17.32
CA GLU A 45 -1.13 -10.43 -16.44
C GLU A 45 -1.47 -10.76 -14.98
N PRO A 46 -0.49 -11.13 -14.16
CA PRO A 46 -0.74 -11.37 -12.75
C PRO A 46 -1.28 -10.10 -12.10
N PRO A 47 -2.22 -10.20 -11.15
CA PRO A 47 -2.77 -9.02 -10.50
C PRO A 47 -1.67 -8.27 -9.73
N LEU A 48 -1.71 -6.94 -9.78
CA LEU A 48 -0.94 -6.07 -8.91
C LEU A 48 -1.43 -6.27 -7.48
N ARG A 49 -0.60 -6.85 -6.60
CA ARG A 49 -0.94 -7.08 -5.19
C ARG A 49 -0.52 -5.88 -4.37
N VAL A 50 -1.49 -5.27 -3.70
CA VAL A 50 -1.31 -4.04 -2.92
C VAL A 50 -1.68 -4.31 -1.47
N GLY A 51 -0.73 -4.21 -0.56
CA GLY A 51 -0.95 -4.36 0.88
C GLY A 51 -1.43 -3.08 1.52
N ALA A 52 -2.24 -3.21 2.57
CA ALA A 52 -2.50 -2.16 3.53
C ALA A 52 -3.01 -2.75 4.85
N ASN A 53 -2.63 -2.12 5.96
CA ASN A 53 -3.26 -2.36 7.26
C ASN A 53 -4.52 -1.46 7.42
N VAL A 54 -5.16 -1.53 8.59
CA VAL A 54 -6.34 -0.70 8.89
C VAL A 54 -5.90 0.68 9.40
N TRP A 55 -5.63 1.57 8.44
CA TRP A 55 -5.32 2.98 8.67
C TRP A 55 -6.30 3.86 7.88
N PRO A 56 -6.90 4.91 8.47
CA PRO A 56 -7.93 5.69 7.79
C PRO A 56 -7.48 6.30 6.46
N GLY A 57 -6.20 6.67 6.31
CA GLY A 57 -5.64 7.23 5.09
C GLY A 57 -5.55 6.25 3.93
N TYR A 58 -5.42 4.93 4.22
CA TYR A 58 -5.38 3.89 3.18
C TYR A 58 -6.77 3.46 2.71
N GLU A 59 -7.84 3.85 3.42
CA GLU A 59 -9.22 3.45 3.08
C GLU A 59 -9.68 3.97 1.73
N THR A 60 -9.03 5.01 1.18
CA THR A 60 -9.29 5.48 -0.20
C THR A 60 -8.98 4.42 -1.26
N LEU A 61 -8.03 3.49 -1.02
CA LEU A 61 -7.76 2.37 -1.92
C LEU A 61 -8.93 1.38 -1.94
N TYR A 62 -9.50 1.08 -0.78
CA TYR A 62 -10.63 0.17 -0.63
C TYR A 62 -11.96 0.80 -1.08
N LEU A 63 -12.12 2.09 -0.84
CA LEU A 63 -13.24 2.86 -1.37
C LEU A 63 -13.23 2.86 -2.90
N ALA A 64 -12.08 3.06 -3.53
CA ALA A 64 -11.93 2.97 -4.98
C ALA A 64 -12.38 1.60 -5.52
N ARG A 65 -12.02 0.50 -4.83
CA ARG A 65 -12.49 -0.84 -5.17
C ARG A 65 -14.02 -0.95 -5.03
N SER A 66 -14.59 -0.48 -3.93
CA SER A 66 -16.04 -0.55 -3.70
C SER A 66 -16.85 0.30 -4.67
N LEU A 67 -16.27 1.38 -5.20
CA LEU A 67 -16.85 2.23 -6.24
C LEU A 67 -16.60 1.68 -7.67
N GLY A 68 -15.95 0.52 -7.80
CA GLY A 68 -15.72 -0.12 -9.10
C GLY A 68 -14.60 0.52 -9.94
N TYR A 69 -13.75 1.38 -9.36
CA TYR A 69 -12.71 2.09 -10.11
C TYR A 69 -11.59 1.17 -10.62
N TYR A 70 -11.52 -0.07 -10.11
CA TYR A 70 -10.53 -1.09 -10.52
C TYR A 70 -11.13 -2.22 -11.39
N ASN A 71 -12.43 -2.19 -11.73
CA ASN A 71 -13.15 -3.33 -12.35
C ASN A 71 -12.51 -3.89 -13.62
N ASN A 72 -11.79 -3.07 -14.39
CA ASN A 72 -11.16 -3.49 -15.65
C ASN A 72 -9.64 -3.65 -15.53
N THR A 73 -9.12 -3.72 -14.30
CA THR A 73 -7.68 -3.77 -14.03
C THR A 73 -7.38 -4.84 -12.99
N PRO A 74 -6.40 -5.73 -13.21
CA PRO A 74 -6.07 -6.79 -12.28
C PRO A 74 -5.33 -6.24 -11.04
N ILE A 75 -6.07 -5.61 -10.12
CA ILE A 75 -5.58 -5.11 -8.83
C ILE A 75 -6.19 -5.96 -7.72
N ARG A 76 -5.34 -6.45 -6.82
CA ARG A 76 -5.73 -7.22 -5.64
C ARG A 76 -5.26 -6.50 -4.38
N LEU A 77 -6.19 -5.93 -3.62
CA LEU A 77 -5.91 -5.39 -2.29
C LEU A 77 -5.80 -6.54 -1.28
N VAL A 78 -4.76 -6.52 -0.47
CA VAL A 78 -4.44 -7.55 0.54
C VAL A 78 -4.42 -6.88 1.92
N ASP A 79 -5.24 -7.41 2.83
CA ASP A 79 -5.37 -6.88 4.19
C ASP A 79 -4.30 -7.48 5.11
N TYR A 80 -3.62 -6.62 5.86
CA TYR A 80 -2.67 -7.03 6.89
C TYR A 80 -3.13 -6.58 8.28
N PRO A 81 -2.95 -7.41 9.32
CA PRO A 81 -3.36 -7.08 10.68
C PRO A 81 -2.45 -6.05 11.33
N SER A 82 -1.27 -5.80 10.76
CA SER A 82 -0.27 -4.84 11.26
C SER A 82 0.67 -4.37 10.18
N GLY A 83 1.28 -3.19 10.37
CA GLY A 83 2.33 -2.67 9.49
C GLY A 83 3.59 -3.55 9.49
N THR A 84 3.89 -4.23 10.60
CA THR A 84 4.99 -5.19 10.69
C THR A 84 4.83 -6.36 9.72
N GLU A 85 3.63 -6.94 9.64
CA GLU A 85 3.36 -8.05 8.72
C GLU A 85 3.34 -7.58 7.27
N GLU A 86 2.81 -6.40 7.02
CA GLU A 86 2.77 -5.78 5.70
C GLU A 86 4.19 -5.51 5.17
N VAL A 87 5.07 -4.89 5.98
CA VAL A 87 6.49 -4.66 5.64
C VAL A 87 7.21 -5.97 5.37
N ARG A 88 6.93 -7.03 6.15
CA ARG A 88 7.49 -8.37 5.93
C ARG A 88 7.02 -8.96 4.60
N ALA A 89 5.73 -8.87 4.29
CA ALA A 89 5.16 -9.35 3.04
C ALA A 89 5.76 -8.62 1.82
N TYR A 90 5.91 -7.29 1.91
CA TYR A 90 6.60 -6.52 0.87
C TYR A 90 8.06 -6.98 0.69
N ARG A 91 8.80 -7.13 1.77
CA ARG A 91 10.20 -7.61 1.73
C ARG A 91 10.31 -8.99 1.07
N ASN A 92 9.39 -9.89 1.36
CA ASN A 92 9.36 -11.26 0.83
C ASN A 92 8.86 -11.35 -0.61
N GLY A 93 8.36 -10.26 -1.23
CA GLY A 93 7.79 -10.30 -2.57
C GLY A 93 6.39 -10.90 -2.66
N GLU A 94 5.67 -10.91 -1.54
CA GLU A 94 4.27 -11.37 -1.49
C GLU A 94 3.31 -10.30 -2.03
N ILE A 95 3.72 -9.03 -2.02
CA ILE A 95 3.03 -7.87 -2.58
C ILE A 95 4.00 -6.97 -3.35
N GLU A 96 3.50 -6.28 -4.36
CA GLU A 96 4.25 -5.37 -5.23
C GLU A 96 4.16 -3.91 -4.79
N ALA A 97 3.09 -3.56 -4.09
CA ALA A 97 2.86 -2.21 -3.57
C ALA A 97 2.33 -2.28 -2.14
N ALA A 98 2.50 -1.21 -1.37
CA ALA A 98 2.04 -1.14 0.01
C ALA A 98 1.73 0.31 0.44
N GLY A 99 0.69 0.45 1.28
CA GLY A 99 0.38 1.69 1.99
C GLY A 99 1.05 1.68 3.36
N ILE A 100 2.22 2.30 3.51
CA ILE A 100 3.02 2.32 4.73
C ILE A 100 3.51 3.72 5.09
N SER A 101 4.01 3.90 6.31
CA SER A 101 4.66 5.16 6.70
C SER A 101 6.09 5.28 6.14
N ILE A 102 6.59 6.51 5.99
CA ILE A 102 7.93 6.77 5.42
C ILE A 102 9.05 6.15 6.28
N ASP A 103 8.91 6.11 7.59
CA ASP A 103 9.89 5.45 8.47
C ASP A 103 10.00 3.95 8.17
N GLN A 104 8.88 3.27 7.91
CA GLN A 104 8.86 1.89 7.44
C GLN A 104 9.47 1.75 6.05
N ALA A 105 9.19 2.68 5.14
CA ALA A 105 9.82 2.72 3.81
C ALA A 105 11.35 2.89 3.90
N LEU A 106 11.84 3.72 4.83
CA LEU A 106 13.27 3.91 5.08
C LEU A 106 13.93 2.61 5.61
N VAL A 107 13.27 1.89 6.52
CA VAL A 107 13.77 0.59 7.01
C VAL A 107 13.83 -0.44 5.88
N LEU A 108 12.82 -0.47 5.00
CA LEU A 108 12.86 -1.31 3.79
C LEU A 108 14.01 -0.91 2.88
N ALA A 109 14.15 0.36 2.55
CA ALA A 109 15.17 0.88 1.65
C ALA A 109 16.59 0.65 2.20
N ALA A 110 16.78 0.66 3.53
CA ALA A 110 18.05 0.35 4.17
C ALA A 110 18.51 -1.11 3.92
N THR A 111 17.58 -2.02 3.68
CA THR A 111 17.87 -3.46 3.48
C THR A 111 17.61 -3.92 2.04
N ASN A 112 16.68 -3.30 1.36
CA ASN A 112 16.32 -3.56 -0.03
C ASN A 112 16.04 -2.23 -0.75
N PRO A 113 16.89 -1.79 -1.69
CA PRO A 113 16.73 -0.51 -2.39
C PRO A 113 15.54 -0.47 -3.37
N ASP A 114 14.80 -1.57 -3.53
CA ASP A 114 13.65 -1.65 -4.43
C ASP A 114 12.39 -1.08 -3.78
N VAL A 115 12.45 0.20 -3.40
CA VAL A 115 11.35 0.95 -2.79
C VAL A 115 11.24 2.31 -3.46
N ILE A 116 10.09 2.58 -4.08
CA ILE A 116 9.78 3.87 -4.71
C ILE A 116 8.47 4.40 -4.12
N ILE A 117 8.49 5.63 -3.62
CA ILE A 117 7.31 6.36 -3.15
C ILE A 117 6.65 7.04 -4.34
N VAL A 118 5.40 6.71 -4.60
CA VAL A 118 4.65 7.19 -5.78
C VAL A 118 3.44 8.05 -5.44
N VAL A 119 2.96 8.02 -4.18
CA VAL A 119 1.88 8.86 -3.65
C VAL A 119 2.14 9.17 -2.18
N VAL A 120 1.91 10.40 -1.76
CA VAL A 120 1.72 10.76 -0.35
C VAL A 120 0.24 10.54 -0.02
N MET A 121 -0.05 9.59 0.85
CA MET A 121 -1.41 9.23 1.23
C MET A 121 -1.98 10.24 2.22
N ASP A 122 -1.25 10.49 3.30
CA ASP A 122 -1.61 11.48 4.31
C ASP A 122 -0.42 11.85 5.22
N PHE A 123 -0.64 12.87 6.04
CA PHE A 123 0.19 13.24 7.18
C PHE A 123 -0.63 12.98 8.44
N SER A 124 -0.08 12.23 9.38
CA SER A 124 -0.71 12.06 10.69
C SER A 124 -0.61 13.34 11.51
N ASN A 125 -1.75 13.80 11.99
CA ASN A 125 -1.89 15.03 12.77
C ASN A 125 -2.89 14.81 13.93
N GLY A 126 -2.56 13.91 14.84
CA GLY A 126 -3.40 13.43 15.95
C GLY A 126 -3.97 12.03 15.73
N GLY A 127 -3.70 11.38 14.56
CA GLY A 127 -4.14 10.03 14.26
C GLY A 127 -3.38 8.95 15.02
N ASP A 128 -2.07 9.13 15.16
CA ASP A 128 -1.21 8.27 15.98
C ASP A 128 -1.11 8.84 17.40
N VAL A 129 -1.24 7.96 18.40
CA VAL A 129 -1.34 8.38 19.79
C VAL A 129 -0.60 7.43 20.73
N ILE A 130 -0.25 7.96 21.92
CA ILE A 130 0.05 7.15 23.11
C ILE A 130 -1.13 7.30 24.05
N LEU A 131 -1.79 6.18 24.35
CA LEU A 131 -2.91 6.11 25.30
C LEU A 131 -2.44 5.38 26.55
N GLY A 132 -2.74 5.93 27.71
CA GLY A 132 -2.45 5.34 29.01
C GLY A 132 -3.70 5.08 29.82
N LYS A 133 -3.54 4.30 30.90
CA LYS A 133 -4.60 4.15 31.93
C LYS A 133 -4.97 5.50 32.53
N PRO A 134 -6.20 5.67 33.03
CA PRO A 134 -6.70 6.97 33.53
C PRO A 134 -5.85 7.64 34.60
N GLU A 135 -5.16 6.84 35.44
CA GLU A 135 -4.27 7.34 36.49
C GLU A 135 -2.94 7.88 35.99
N ILE A 136 -2.54 7.59 34.75
CA ILE A 136 -1.31 8.09 34.13
C ILE A 136 -1.60 9.46 33.54
N GLN A 137 -0.95 10.51 34.07
CA GLN A 137 -1.29 11.89 33.73
C GLN A 137 -0.59 12.41 32.47
N ASN A 138 0.59 11.91 32.17
CA ASN A 138 1.47 12.38 31.09
C ASN A 138 2.50 11.30 30.72
N VAL A 139 3.36 11.59 29.72
CA VAL A 139 4.41 10.68 29.23
C VAL A 139 5.42 10.34 30.34
N GLN A 140 5.74 11.27 31.24
CA GLN A 140 6.67 10.98 32.35
C GLN A 140 6.11 9.92 33.32
N GLY A 141 4.79 9.81 33.43
CA GLY A 141 4.13 8.75 34.21
C GLY A 141 4.30 7.35 33.66
N LEU A 142 4.90 7.19 32.46
CA LEU A 142 5.22 5.89 31.88
C LEU A 142 6.50 5.25 32.47
N LYS A 143 7.27 5.99 33.28
CA LYS A 143 8.52 5.50 33.83
C LYS A 143 8.32 4.16 34.56
N ASN A 144 9.16 3.16 34.20
CA ASN A 144 9.14 1.78 34.70
C ASN A 144 7.83 0.99 34.42
N ARG A 145 6.93 1.50 33.57
CA ARG A 145 5.65 0.85 33.24
C ARG A 145 5.73 0.04 31.95
N PRO A 146 4.91 -1.02 31.80
CA PRO A 146 4.77 -1.77 30.56
C PRO A 146 3.97 -0.94 29.54
N VAL A 147 4.58 -0.70 28.37
CA VAL A 147 4.00 0.03 27.25
C VAL A 147 3.96 -0.89 26.03
N GLY A 148 2.76 -1.11 25.50
CA GLY A 148 2.53 -1.87 24.28
C GLY A 148 2.95 -1.05 23.06
N VAL A 149 3.85 -1.60 22.26
CA VAL A 149 4.39 -0.95 21.06
C VAL A 149 4.44 -1.97 19.93
N GLU A 150 3.95 -1.59 18.76
CA GLU A 150 4.14 -2.42 17.59
C GLU A 150 5.64 -2.49 17.23
N SER A 151 6.11 -3.68 16.84
CA SER A 151 7.53 -3.91 16.48
C SER A 151 7.92 -3.29 15.14
N SER A 152 7.01 -2.55 14.48
CA SER A 152 7.32 -1.75 13.30
C SER A 152 8.20 -0.54 13.65
N ALA A 153 8.82 0.06 12.64
CA ALA A 153 9.59 1.28 12.82
C ALA A 153 8.70 2.41 13.40
N LEU A 154 7.45 2.53 12.93
CA LEU A 154 6.52 3.59 13.35
C LEU A 154 6.27 3.58 14.87
N GLY A 155 5.92 2.42 15.45
CA GLY A 155 5.68 2.33 16.90
C GLY A 155 6.90 2.73 17.72
N ALA A 156 8.08 2.25 17.34
CA ALA A 156 9.34 2.60 17.98
C ALA A 156 9.68 4.10 17.78
N PHE A 157 9.41 4.66 16.62
CA PHE A 157 9.61 6.08 16.33
C PHE A 157 8.74 6.97 17.22
N ILE A 158 7.42 6.72 17.27
CA ILE A 158 6.47 7.53 18.05
C ILE A 158 6.84 7.53 19.54
N ILE A 159 7.10 6.35 20.14
CA ILE A 159 7.44 6.28 21.56
C ILE A 159 8.77 6.99 21.85
N THR A 160 9.76 6.84 20.99
CA THR A 160 11.06 7.52 21.13
C THR A 160 10.87 9.03 21.12
N ARG A 161 10.14 9.57 20.13
CA ARG A 161 9.90 11.03 20.02
C ARG A 161 9.13 11.58 21.21
N ALA A 162 8.11 10.86 21.68
CA ALA A 162 7.35 11.28 22.88
C ALA A 162 8.20 11.32 24.14
N LEU A 163 9.07 10.34 24.33
CA LEU A 163 9.98 10.26 25.47
C LEU A 163 11.06 11.37 25.42
N GLU A 164 11.68 11.56 24.26
CA GLU A 164 12.70 12.59 24.02
C GLU A 164 12.20 14.00 24.39
N GLN A 165 10.97 14.35 23.99
CA GLN A 165 10.37 15.65 24.33
C GLN A 165 10.22 15.86 25.85
N LYS A 166 10.32 14.81 26.64
CA LYS A 166 10.20 14.85 28.10
C LYS A 166 11.51 14.54 28.82
N GLY A 167 12.64 14.52 28.08
CA GLY A 167 13.96 14.20 28.62
C GLY A 167 14.11 12.74 29.05
N MET A 168 13.31 11.85 28.47
CA MET A 168 13.32 10.41 28.73
C MET A 168 13.83 9.66 27.51
N SER A 169 14.06 8.37 27.71
CA SER A 169 14.51 7.43 26.67
C SER A 169 13.72 6.12 26.71
N PRO A 170 13.78 5.28 25.67
CA PRO A 170 13.14 3.96 25.69
C PRO A 170 13.56 3.04 26.85
N GLN A 171 14.75 3.28 27.44
CA GLN A 171 15.25 2.53 28.60
C GLN A 171 14.50 2.88 29.89
N ASP A 172 13.79 4.00 29.94
CA ASP A 172 13.02 4.41 31.12
C ASP A 172 11.68 3.70 31.23
N ILE A 173 11.26 2.93 30.22
CA ILE A 173 9.98 2.21 30.18
C ILE A 173 10.21 0.71 29.91
N LYS A 174 9.16 -0.10 30.07
CA LYS A 174 9.19 -1.53 29.72
C LYS A 174 8.42 -1.73 28.41
N ILE A 175 9.12 -1.80 27.29
CA ILE A 175 8.50 -2.05 26.00
C ILE A 175 7.98 -3.48 25.93
N VAL A 176 6.70 -3.64 25.62
CA VAL A 176 6.04 -4.90 25.32
C VAL A 176 5.67 -4.91 23.85
N SER A 177 6.31 -5.79 23.08
CA SER A 177 6.05 -5.92 21.64
C SER A 177 4.69 -6.57 21.40
N LEU A 178 3.78 -5.83 20.77
CA LEU A 178 2.40 -6.25 20.47
C LEU A 178 2.02 -5.81 19.07
N GLY A 179 1.25 -6.63 18.34
CA GLY A 179 0.56 -6.17 17.14
C GLY A 179 -0.60 -5.23 17.47
N VAL A 180 -0.91 -4.30 16.56
CA VAL A 180 -1.99 -3.30 16.78
C VAL A 180 -3.34 -3.99 17.09
N SER A 181 -3.61 -5.12 16.50
CA SER A 181 -4.80 -5.94 16.77
C SER A 181 -4.89 -6.48 18.21
N GLU A 182 -3.76 -6.50 18.93
CA GLU A 182 -3.68 -6.97 20.32
C GLU A 182 -3.78 -5.83 21.34
N HIS A 183 -3.57 -4.58 20.92
CA HIS A 183 -3.48 -3.41 21.81
C HIS A 183 -4.71 -3.26 22.71
N GLU A 184 -5.91 -3.33 22.12
CA GLU A 184 -7.17 -3.20 22.88
C GLU A 184 -7.27 -4.27 23.98
N ARG A 185 -7.00 -5.52 23.65
CA ARG A 185 -7.06 -6.64 24.59
C ARG A 185 -6.02 -6.50 25.70
N ALA A 186 -4.75 -6.26 25.33
CA ALA A 186 -3.65 -6.16 26.30
C ALA A 186 -3.85 -5.00 27.28
N PHE A 187 -4.36 -3.86 26.79
CA PHE A 187 -4.66 -2.70 27.62
C PHE A 187 -5.81 -2.98 28.60
N LYS A 188 -6.94 -3.54 28.11
CA LYS A 188 -8.11 -3.88 28.94
C LYS A 188 -7.79 -4.94 30.00
N GLN A 189 -6.96 -5.93 29.68
CA GLN A 189 -6.52 -6.98 30.60
C GLN A 189 -5.44 -6.51 31.59
N GLY A 190 -4.88 -5.30 31.42
CA GLY A 190 -3.83 -4.79 32.29
C GLY A 190 -2.46 -5.42 32.03
N THR A 191 -2.26 -6.10 30.90
CA THR A 191 -0.94 -6.59 30.48
C THR A 191 0.01 -5.43 30.20
N VAL A 192 -0.54 -4.31 29.73
CA VAL A 192 0.18 -3.05 29.52
C VAL A 192 -0.57 -1.91 30.19
N ASP A 193 0.16 -0.87 30.62
CA ASP A 193 -0.41 0.34 31.22
C ASP A 193 -0.62 1.46 30.21
N ALA A 194 0.03 1.38 29.07
CA ALA A 194 -0.13 2.28 27.94
C ALA A 194 0.11 1.54 26.63
N VAL A 195 -0.35 2.12 25.53
CA VAL A 195 -0.11 1.62 24.16
C VAL A 195 0.20 2.76 23.21
N VAL A 196 1.13 2.54 22.30
CA VAL A 196 1.31 3.36 21.09
C VAL A 196 0.39 2.79 20.04
N THR A 197 -0.65 3.53 19.64
CA THR A 197 -1.72 2.97 18.81
C THR A 197 -2.35 3.99 17.87
N PHE A 198 -3.20 3.51 16.96
CA PHE A 198 -3.88 4.29 15.94
C PHE A 198 -5.19 3.62 15.49
N GLY A 199 -5.88 4.22 14.51
CA GLY A 199 -7.04 3.63 13.83
C GLY A 199 -8.14 3.20 14.79
N SER A 200 -8.70 2.02 14.56
CA SER A 200 -9.83 1.49 15.34
C SER A 200 -9.48 1.22 16.81
N ALA A 201 -8.25 0.80 17.10
CA ALA A 201 -7.80 0.57 18.49
C ALA A 201 -7.77 1.90 19.27
N ARG A 202 -7.25 2.99 18.68
CA ARG A 202 -7.34 4.35 19.25
C ARG A 202 -8.77 4.71 19.60
N THR A 203 -9.69 4.61 18.63
CA THR A 203 -11.09 4.96 18.80
C THR A 203 -11.75 4.18 19.93
N LYS A 204 -11.56 2.86 19.98
CA LYS A 204 -12.15 1.98 21.00
C LYS A 204 -11.57 2.22 22.38
N LEU A 205 -10.27 2.45 22.50
CA LEU A 205 -9.62 2.70 23.78
C LEU A 205 -9.98 4.06 24.36
N LEU A 206 -10.07 5.11 23.55
CA LEU A 206 -10.56 6.42 23.98
C LEU A 206 -12.02 6.34 24.47
N ALA A 207 -12.87 5.63 23.73
CA ALA A 207 -14.26 5.40 24.16
C ALA A 207 -14.35 4.58 25.46
N ALA A 208 -13.35 3.74 25.76
CA ALA A 208 -13.24 2.98 27.00
C ALA A 208 -12.59 3.76 28.15
N GLY A 209 -12.30 5.06 27.98
CA GLY A 209 -11.76 5.95 29.03
C GLY A 209 -10.25 5.97 29.13
N ALA A 210 -9.51 5.45 28.14
CA ALA A 210 -8.06 5.62 28.08
C ALA A 210 -7.70 7.11 27.95
N LYS A 211 -6.63 7.52 28.62
CA LYS A 211 -6.15 8.89 28.62
C LYS A 211 -5.14 9.13 27.51
N LEU A 212 -5.35 10.22 26.74
CA LEU A 212 -4.40 10.67 25.76
C LEU A 212 -3.15 11.27 26.46
N LEU A 213 -1.97 10.67 26.21
CA LEU A 213 -0.70 11.13 26.79
C LEU A 213 0.18 11.85 25.75
N PHE A 214 0.06 11.47 24.49
CA PHE A 214 0.80 12.04 23.36
C PHE A 214 0.02 11.82 22.06
N GLU A 215 0.17 12.72 21.11
CA GLU A 215 -0.39 12.57 19.77
C GLU A 215 0.54 13.14 18.69
N SER A 216 0.40 12.67 17.46
CA SER A 216 1.26 13.02 16.33
C SER A 216 1.23 14.50 15.96
N SER A 217 0.21 15.26 16.35
CA SER A 217 0.17 16.71 16.19
C SER A 217 1.29 17.45 16.97
N GLN A 218 1.90 16.79 17.95
CA GLN A 218 3.05 17.32 18.71
C GLN A 218 4.39 17.15 17.98
N ILE A 219 4.41 16.37 16.87
CA ILE A 219 5.55 16.16 15.96
C ILE A 219 5.10 16.39 14.50
N PRO A 220 4.67 17.60 14.16
CA PRO A 220 4.00 17.88 12.90
C PRO A 220 4.91 17.58 11.70
N GLY A 221 4.38 16.81 10.74
CA GLY A 221 5.07 16.44 9.51
C GLY A 221 6.16 15.36 9.67
N GLU A 222 6.32 14.76 10.85
CA GLU A 222 7.26 13.66 11.07
C GLU A 222 6.66 12.30 10.72
N ILE A 223 5.33 12.14 10.76
CA ILE A 223 4.65 10.91 10.35
C ILE A 223 3.91 11.16 9.05
N VAL A 224 4.37 10.52 8.00
CA VAL A 224 3.83 10.65 6.63
C VAL A 224 3.58 9.27 6.07
N ASP A 225 2.36 9.03 5.64
CA ASP A 225 1.93 7.80 5.01
C ASP A 225 2.02 7.90 3.50
N VAL A 226 2.50 6.83 2.88
CA VAL A 226 2.82 6.81 1.45
C VAL A 226 2.37 5.50 0.80
N LEU A 227 2.14 5.55 -0.49
CA LEU A 227 2.07 4.37 -1.34
C LEU A 227 3.46 4.11 -1.91
N ILE A 228 4.03 2.96 -1.57
CA ILE A 228 5.28 2.48 -2.15
C ILE A 228 5.02 1.41 -3.19
N VAL A 229 5.95 1.29 -4.12
CA VAL A 229 5.96 0.23 -5.14
C VAL A 229 7.38 -0.26 -5.38
N ARG A 230 7.51 -1.48 -5.91
CA ARG A 230 8.79 -1.97 -6.42
C ARG A 230 9.12 -1.25 -7.71
N ASN A 231 10.39 -0.89 -7.90
CA ASN A 231 10.83 -0.19 -9.11
C ASN A 231 10.48 -0.98 -10.40
N GLU A 232 10.65 -2.30 -10.38
CA GLU A 232 10.32 -3.16 -11.52
C GLU A 232 8.82 -3.13 -11.91
N VAL A 233 7.92 -2.84 -10.97
CA VAL A 233 6.47 -2.80 -11.21
C VAL A 233 6.09 -1.59 -12.06
N ILE A 234 6.82 -0.49 -11.91
CA ILE A 234 6.61 0.72 -12.72
C ILE A 234 6.76 0.42 -14.22
N GLU A 235 7.66 -0.50 -14.56
CA GLU A 235 7.92 -0.90 -15.94
C GLU A 235 7.05 -2.09 -16.39
N LYS A 236 6.85 -3.08 -15.49
CA LYS A 236 6.16 -4.33 -15.84
C LYS A 236 4.63 -4.23 -15.80
N GLN A 237 4.07 -3.40 -14.91
CA GLN A 237 2.62 -3.25 -14.73
C GLN A 237 2.17 -1.76 -14.73
N PRO A 238 2.61 -0.93 -15.69
CA PRO A 238 2.35 0.52 -15.66
C PRO A 238 0.86 0.85 -15.70
N LYS A 239 0.04 0.05 -16.40
CA LYS A 239 -1.42 0.28 -16.51
C LYS A 239 -2.13 -0.01 -15.18
N ALA A 240 -1.79 -1.11 -14.51
CA ALA A 240 -2.39 -1.45 -13.23
C ALA A 240 -1.98 -0.44 -12.15
N LEU A 241 -0.72 -0.03 -12.16
CA LEU A 241 -0.20 0.94 -11.22
C LEU A 241 -0.83 2.33 -11.43
N GLN A 242 -0.98 2.79 -12.69
CA GLN A 242 -1.67 4.05 -12.97
C GLN A 242 -3.14 4.00 -12.54
N ALA A 243 -3.84 2.89 -12.83
CA ALA A 243 -5.23 2.71 -12.40
C ALA A 243 -5.39 2.70 -10.87
N LEU A 244 -4.42 2.14 -10.13
CA LEU A 244 -4.39 2.20 -8.67
C LEU A 244 -4.33 3.65 -8.17
N VAL A 245 -3.43 4.45 -8.74
CA VAL A 245 -3.22 5.85 -8.35
C VAL A 245 -4.41 6.72 -8.78
N ASP A 246 -4.93 6.55 -10.01
CA ASP A 246 -6.13 7.26 -10.49
C ASP A 246 -7.34 6.96 -9.58
N GLY A 247 -7.55 5.67 -9.27
CA GLY A 247 -8.64 5.24 -8.40
C GLY A 247 -8.54 5.82 -6.99
N ARG A 248 -7.34 5.88 -6.42
CA ARG A 248 -7.11 6.51 -5.12
C ARG A 248 -7.52 7.98 -5.10
N PHE A 249 -7.12 8.78 -6.09
CA PHE A 249 -7.47 10.20 -6.12
C PHE A 249 -8.95 10.43 -6.40
N ARG A 250 -9.56 9.63 -7.29
CA ARG A 250 -11.02 9.65 -7.50
C ARG A 250 -11.79 9.29 -6.23
N ALA A 251 -11.30 8.31 -5.47
CA ALA A 251 -11.91 7.94 -4.19
C ALA A 251 -11.74 9.01 -3.12
N LEU A 252 -10.61 9.71 -3.08
CA LEU A 252 -10.40 10.85 -2.19
C LEU A 252 -11.37 12.00 -2.51
N ASP A 253 -11.54 12.32 -3.79
CA ASP A 253 -12.51 13.32 -4.24
C ASP A 253 -13.94 12.90 -3.86
N TYR A 254 -14.28 11.62 -4.07
CA TYR A 254 -15.59 11.08 -3.66
C TYR A 254 -15.81 11.17 -2.15
N LEU A 255 -14.82 10.79 -1.34
CA LEU A 255 -14.88 10.88 0.13
C LEU A 255 -15.09 12.34 0.58
N THR A 256 -14.43 13.28 -0.07
CA THR A 256 -14.57 14.72 0.22
C THR A 256 -15.96 15.25 -0.12
N LYS A 257 -16.54 14.83 -1.25
CA LYS A 257 -17.85 15.30 -1.73
C LYS A 257 -19.02 14.57 -1.09
N ASN A 258 -18.84 13.29 -0.71
CA ASN A 258 -19.88 12.40 -0.21
C ASN A 258 -19.43 11.67 1.06
N PRO A 259 -19.04 12.39 2.14
CA PRO A 259 -18.37 11.79 3.30
C PRO A 259 -19.21 10.72 4.00
N GLN A 260 -20.53 10.90 4.13
CA GLN A 260 -21.40 9.94 4.81
C GLN A 260 -21.54 8.63 4.01
N ASP A 261 -21.77 8.69 2.71
CA ASP A 261 -21.87 7.51 1.87
C ASP A 261 -20.52 6.76 1.80
N ALA A 262 -19.42 7.49 1.65
CA ALA A 262 -18.06 6.92 1.71
C ALA A 262 -17.80 6.20 3.03
N ALA A 263 -18.15 6.83 4.16
CA ALA A 263 -17.97 6.24 5.50
C ALA A 263 -18.79 4.96 5.66
N ILE A 264 -20.04 4.90 5.17
CA ILE A 264 -20.87 3.70 5.18
C ILE A 264 -20.20 2.55 4.41
N LYS A 265 -19.55 2.85 3.28
CA LYS A 265 -18.84 1.85 2.47
C LYS A 265 -17.54 1.35 3.11
N ILE A 266 -16.87 2.21 3.90
CA ILE A 266 -15.59 1.92 4.56
C ILE A 266 -15.78 1.22 5.91
N ALA A 267 -16.79 1.60 6.68
CA ALA A 267 -17.02 1.13 8.06
C ALA A 267 -16.95 -0.40 8.26
N PRO A 268 -17.49 -1.25 7.35
CA PRO A 268 -17.44 -2.70 7.53
C PRO A 268 -16.00 -3.24 7.60
N ARG A 269 -15.05 -2.63 6.87
CA ARG A 269 -13.65 -3.04 6.89
C ARG A 269 -12.92 -2.59 8.14
N THR A 270 -13.17 -1.35 8.56
CA THR A 270 -12.43 -0.73 9.67
C THR A 270 -12.90 -1.19 11.05
N GLY A 271 -14.09 -1.80 11.13
CA GLY A 271 -14.67 -2.28 12.39
C GLY A 271 -15.05 -1.16 13.37
N VAL A 272 -15.34 0.04 12.84
CA VAL A 272 -15.89 1.20 13.56
C VAL A 272 -17.17 1.67 12.88
N THR A 273 -17.96 2.55 13.53
CA THR A 273 -19.12 3.13 12.88
C THR A 273 -18.73 4.17 11.81
N PRO A 274 -19.63 4.51 10.85
CA PRO A 274 -19.36 5.57 9.89
C PRO A 274 -18.96 6.89 10.55
N GLU A 275 -19.60 7.29 11.64
CA GLU A 275 -19.31 8.50 12.39
C GLU A 275 -17.92 8.45 13.03
N GLN A 276 -17.56 7.30 13.63
CA GLN A 276 -16.23 7.07 14.19
C GLN A 276 -15.13 7.09 13.12
N PHE A 277 -15.42 6.59 11.92
CA PHE A 277 -14.50 6.69 10.80
C PHE A 277 -14.29 8.16 10.40
N LEU A 278 -15.38 8.93 10.22
CA LEU A 278 -15.28 10.36 9.90
C LEU A 278 -14.55 11.15 10.98
N GLU A 279 -14.75 10.81 12.25
CA GLU A 279 -14.01 11.44 13.37
C GLU A 279 -12.51 11.10 13.29
N SER A 280 -12.15 9.87 12.89
CA SER A 280 -10.74 9.48 12.76
C SER A 280 -10.01 10.25 11.66
N LEU A 281 -10.70 10.70 10.62
CA LEU A 281 -10.12 11.51 9.54
C LEU A 281 -9.65 12.89 10.02
N LYS A 282 -10.19 13.41 11.12
CA LYS A 282 -9.72 14.69 11.71
C LYS A 282 -8.28 14.61 12.23
N GLY A 283 -7.80 13.41 12.50
CA GLY A 283 -6.41 13.18 12.87
C GLY A 283 -5.45 13.05 11.69
N LEU A 284 -5.90 13.34 10.48
CA LEU A 284 -5.14 13.20 9.25
C LEU A 284 -5.23 14.47 8.39
N ARG A 285 -4.22 14.68 7.57
CA ARG A 285 -4.26 15.62 6.45
C ARG A 285 -3.89 14.88 5.17
N SER A 286 -4.87 14.62 4.33
CA SER A 286 -4.69 13.89 3.07
C SER A 286 -4.47 14.87 1.91
N PRO A 287 -3.27 14.93 1.31
CA PRO A 287 -2.99 15.78 0.17
C PRO A 287 -3.85 15.40 -1.03
N ASP A 288 -4.39 16.40 -1.70
CA ASP A 288 -5.07 16.24 -2.98
C ASP A 288 -4.07 15.99 -4.13
N LEU A 289 -4.56 15.87 -5.36
CA LEU A 289 -3.70 15.61 -6.51
C LEU A 289 -2.71 16.76 -6.78
N PRO A 290 -3.11 18.06 -6.84
CA PRO A 290 -2.17 19.16 -7.00
C PRO A 290 -1.08 19.21 -5.93
N GLU A 291 -1.44 18.98 -4.67
CA GLU A 291 -0.46 18.94 -3.59
C GLU A 291 0.50 17.73 -3.71
N ASN A 292 0.00 16.55 -4.07
CA ASN A 292 0.85 15.38 -4.34
C ASN A 292 1.85 15.62 -5.47
N GLN A 293 1.39 16.21 -6.57
CA GLN A 293 2.25 16.60 -7.68
C GLN A 293 3.37 17.54 -7.24
N LYS A 294 3.07 18.49 -6.35
CA LYS A 294 4.06 19.39 -5.77
C LYS A 294 5.02 18.67 -4.83
N LEU A 295 4.51 17.88 -3.88
CA LEU A 295 5.32 17.18 -2.86
C LEU A 295 6.32 16.19 -3.46
N LEU A 296 5.94 15.50 -4.54
CA LEU A 296 6.79 14.51 -5.19
C LEU A 296 7.68 15.11 -6.28
N ALA A 297 7.44 16.38 -6.69
CA ALA A 297 8.22 17.02 -7.74
C ALA A 297 9.67 17.24 -7.29
N LYS A 298 10.61 16.95 -8.18
CA LYS A 298 12.05 17.22 -7.93
C LYS A 298 12.36 18.69 -7.67
N THR A 299 11.47 19.59 -8.10
CA THR A 299 11.60 21.05 -7.92
C THR A 299 11.13 21.53 -6.54
N ASP A 300 10.35 20.72 -5.81
CA ASP A 300 9.95 21.01 -4.43
C ASP A 300 10.74 20.13 -3.45
N PRO A 301 11.71 20.68 -2.71
CA PRO A 301 12.51 19.89 -1.79
C PRO A 301 11.82 19.61 -0.44
N SER A 302 10.58 20.05 -0.23
CA SER A 302 9.92 20.03 1.08
C SER A 302 9.77 18.61 1.64
N LEU A 303 9.19 17.70 0.88
CA LEU A 303 9.06 16.30 1.27
C LEU A 303 10.43 15.62 1.40
N LEU A 304 11.30 15.78 0.42
CA LEU A 304 12.65 15.21 0.44
C LEU A 304 13.44 15.65 1.69
N ASN A 305 13.36 16.93 2.05
CA ASN A 305 14.00 17.46 3.25
C ASN A 305 13.37 16.87 4.52
N GLY A 306 12.05 16.64 4.54
CA GLY A 306 11.35 15.93 5.61
C GLY A 306 11.89 14.50 5.77
N VAL A 307 11.95 13.76 4.67
CA VAL A 307 12.48 12.38 4.64
C VAL A 307 13.94 12.32 5.10
N LYS A 308 14.79 13.26 4.67
CA LYS A 308 16.18 13.34 5.15
C LYS A 308 16.27 13.59 6.64
N ARG A 309 15.49 14.52 7.18
CA ARG A 309 15.47 14.79 8.64
C ARG A 309 14.99 13.57 9.41
N LEU A 310 13.90 12.93 8.96
CA LEU A 310 13.39 11.70 9.56
C LEU A 310 14.46 10.58 9.55
N SER A 311 15.10 10.37 8.41
CA SER A 311 16.20 9.38 8.29
C SER A 311 17.32 9.65 9.29
N GLN A 312 17.70 10.93 9.50
CA GLN A 312 18.72 11.29 10.48
C GLN A 312 18.25 11.02 11.91
N VAL A 313 17.03 11.42 12.28
CA VAL A 313 16.44 11.12 13.60
C VAL A 313 16.42 9.62 13.87
N MET A 314 16.04 8.82 12.87
CA MET A 314 15.99 7.37 13.00
C MET A 314 17.40 6.75 13.15
N LEU A 315 18.42 7.29 12.47
CA LEU A 315 19.81 6.86 12.64
C LEU A 315 20.32 7.17 14.05
N ASP A 316 20.12 8.39 14.53
CA ASP A 316 20.58 8.87 15.84
C ASP A 316 19.97 8.01 16.97
N ASN A 317 18.72 7.56 16.77
CA ASN A 317 17.98 6.69 17.69
C ASN A 317 18.17 5.19 17.44
N LYS A 318 19.05 4.78 16.53
CA LYS A 318 19.34 3.38 16.17
C LYS A 318 18.10 2.62 15.64
N LEU A 319 17.14 3.33 15.07
CA LEU A 319 15.94 2.78 14.41
C LEU A 319 16.22 2.43 12.94
N LEU A 320 17.30 2.97 12.35
CA LEU A 320 17.85 2.55 11.07
C LEU A 320 19.20 1.86 11.24
N PRO A 321 19.45 0.75 10.52
CA PRO A 321 20.74 0.04 10.60
C PRO A 321 21.87 0.77 9.88
N LYS A 322 21.55 1.61 8.90
CA LYS A 322 22.49 2.43 8.11
C LYS A 322 21.79 3.59 7.43
N ALA A 323 22.57 4.56 6.97
CA ALA A 323 22.06 5.69 6.18
C ALA A 323 21.44 5.21 4.85
N VAL A 324 20.36 5.88 4.45
CA VAL A 324 19.62 5.64 3.22
C VAL A 324 19.79 6.84 2.28
N ASP A 325 20.15 6.58 1.02
CA ASP A 325 20.02 7.62 -0.01
C ASP A 325 18.53 7.83 -0.29
N THR A 326 18.02 8.99 0.11
CA THR A 326 16.59 9.30 0.05
C THR A 326 16.17 9.93 -1.29
N ALA A 327 17.13 10.43 -2.08
CA ALA A 327 16.80 11.13 -3.32
C ALA A 327 16.13 10.23 -4.39
N PRO A 328 16.55 8.97 -4.60
CA PRO A 328 15.92 8.10 -5.58
C PRO A 328 14.59 7.49 -5.12
N LEU A 329 14.19 7.68 -3.85
CA LEU A 329 12.96 7.09 -3.32
C LEU A 329 11.68 7.75 -3.86
N LEU A 330 11.74 8.97 -4.37
CA LEU A 330 10.56 9.74 -4.79
C LEU A 330 10.39 9.70 -6.32
N ASP A 331 9.17 9.39 -6.77
CA ASP A 331 8.81 9.39 -8.19
C ASP A 331 7.44 10.04 -8.42
N ASP A 332 7.42 11.11 -9.21
CA ASP A 332 6.22 11.90 -9.51
C ASP A 332 5.49 11.49 -10.81
N ARG A 333 6.04 10.52 -11.58
CA ARG A 333 5.50 10.16 -12.89
C ARG A 333 4.02 9.76 -12.85
N LEU A 334 3.62 8.98 -11.86
CA LEU A 334 2.24 8.50 -11.75
C LEU A 334 1.27 9.62 -11.40
N VAL A 335 1.60 10.47 -10.41
CA VAL A 335 0.72 11.57 -10.00
C VAL A 335 0.60 12.65 -11.08
N ARG A 336 1.62 12.84 -11.93
CA ARG A 336 1.53 13.74 -13.08
C ARG A 336 0.60 13.25 -14.18
N ASN A 337 0.40 11.94 -14.28
CA ASN A 337 -0.40 11.30 -15.32
C ASN A 337 -1.84 10.96 -14.88
N VAL A 338 -2.24 11.34 -13.66
CA VAL A 338 -3.59 11.04 -13.12
C VAL A 338 -4.67 11.67 -13.99
N LYS A 339 -5.72 10.87 -14.26
CA LYS A 339 -6.95 11.26 -14.96
C LYS A 339 -8.14 11.14 -14.00
N LEU A 340 -8.67 12.26 -13.55
CA LEU A 340 -9.85 12.36 -12.67
C LEU A 340 -11.16 12.32 -13.46
#